data_dfe4a8a962e5b92bd225dcc4dcea3e39
#
_entry.id   dfe4a8a962e5b92bd225dcc4dcea3e39
#
_cell.length_a   1.000
_cell.length_b   1.000
_cell.length_c   1.000
_cell.angle_alpha   90.00
_cell.angle_beta   90.00
_cell.angle_gamma   90.00
#
_symmetry.space_group_name_H-M   'P 1'
#
loop_
_entity.id
_entity.type
_entity.pdbx_description
1 polymer ?
#
loop_
_entity_poly.entity_id
_entity_poly.type
_entity_poly.pdbx_seq_one_letter_code
_entity_poly.pdbx_strand_id
1 'polypeptide(L)'
;MGTCFQKVQAAQGFLQINHCHEGSFELELQGGMVSFLTEGDVAVNAPGVQQITDSRLPTGRYVGVAILLELATAQRSLDTLLPYSGINLFRLSEKLCSGRELFLLRARPEIEHIFSELYHVDDRIRETYIFLKTAELLLFLTLAENELRDALPRFSRQVVEATKAVCAYLMTKPVPKVPICELAGRFNVADTSLRECFKSIYGCPIGAFIRLQRMKRASTLLRDEEELSIGQIAQMVGYENQSKFAAAFKAVMLDSPLSYRHRHTRQDDKTEHKFDVME
;
A
#
# COMPACT_ATOMS: atom_id res chain seq x y z
N MET A 1 -17.08 7.51 7.41
CA MET A 1 -16.11 6.43 7.17
C MET A 1 -16.78 5.44 6.24
N GLY A 2 -16.52 5.53 4.94
CA GLY A 2 -17.08 4.61 3.96
C GLY A 2 -16.28 3.32 3.97
N THR A 3 -16.91 2.18 4.18
CA THR A 3 -16.32 0.87 3.94
C THR A 3 -16.09 0.75 2.44
N CYS A 4 -14.84 0.62 2.02
CA CYS A 4 -14.41 0.60 0.61
C CYS A 4 -14.98 -0.61 -0.17
N PHE A 5 -15.42 -1.64 0.54
CA PHE A 5 -16.31 -2.69 0.07
C PHE A 5 -17.66 -2.48 0.76
N GLN A 6 -18.42 -1.47 0.30
CA GLN A 6 -19.82 -1.43 0.68
C GLN A 6 -20.39 -2.83 0.38
N LYS A 7 -21.13 -3.38 1.34
CA LYS A 7 -22.05 -4.47 1.10
C LYS A 7 -23.08 -3.98 0.06
N VAL A 8 -22.65 -3.93 -1.21
CA VAL A 8 -23.59 -3.89 -2.31
C VAL A 8 -24.36 -5.19 -2.15
N GLN A 9 -25.59 -5.09 -1.64
CA GLN A 9 -26.47 -6.22 -1.52
C GLN A 9 -26.40 -6.99 -2.83
N ALA A 10 -26.24 -8.30 -2.74
CA ALA A 10 -26.00 -9.25 -3.79
C ALA A 10 -26.88 -9.02 -5.04
N ALA A 11 -26.53 -8.03 -5.84
CA ALA A 11 -27.16 -7.78 -7.12
C ALA A 11 -26.37 -8.55 -8.17
N GLN A 12 -26.93 -9.66 -8.64
CA GLN A 12 -26.44 -10.32 -9.84
C GLN A 12 -26.41 -9.28 -10.97
N GLY A 13 -25.34 -9.24 -11.75
CA GLY A 13 -25.22 -8.34 -12.89
C GLY A 13 -24.31 -7.12 -12.70
N PHE A 14 -23.50 -7.10 -11.65
CA PHE A 14 -22.49 -6.08 -11.44
C PHE A 14 -21.06 -6.65 -11.51
N LEU A 15 -20.13 -5.82 -11.97
CA LEU A 15 -18.68 -6.03 -11.88
C LEU A 15 -18.09 -4.88 -11.07
N GLN A 16 -17.30 -5.21 -10.05
CA GLN A 16 -16.61 -4.23 -9.24
C GLN A 16 -15.10 -4.36 -9.45
N ILE A 17 -14.46 -3.22 -9.70
CA ILE A 17 -13.02 -3.11 -9.87
C ILE A 17 -12.52 -2.13 -8.80
N ASN A 18 -11.57 -2.57 -7.98
CA ASN A 18 -10.98 -1.76 -6.92
C ASN A 18 -9.48 -1.64 -7.15
N HIS A 19 -8.97 -0.42 -7.18
CA HIS A 19 -7.55 -0.11 -7.22
C HIS A 19 -7.10 0.48 -5.89
N CYS A 20 -6.00 -0.03 -5.35
CA CYS A 20 -5.37 0.53 -4.16
C CYS A 20 -4.30 1.53 -4.58
N HIS A 21 -4.50 2.81 -4.26
CA HIS A 21 -3.51 3.85 -4.53
C HIS A 21 -2.53 4.02 -3.38
N GLU A 22 -3.02 3.94 -2.14
CA GLU A 22 -2.22 4.19 -0.95
C GLU A 22 -2.68 3.33 0.21
N GLY A 23 -1.73 2.76 0.95
CA GLY A 23 -2.01 1.92 2.11
C GLY A 23 -2.25 0.46 1.76
N SER A 24 -3.05 -0.22 2.58
CA SER A 24 -3.41 -1.62 2.36
C SER A 24 -4.81 -1.94 2.89
N PHE A 25 -5.42 -2.92 2.28
CA PHE A 25 -6.76 -3.39 2.62
C PHE A 25 -6.72 -4.88 2.91
N GLU A 26 -7.10 -5.26 4.14
CA GLU A 26 -7.13 -6.65 4.60
C GLU A 26 -8.47 -7.28 4.19
N LEU A 27 -8.38 -8.42 3.53
CA LEU A 27 -9.49 -9.22 3.06
C LEU A 27 -9.51 -10.54 3.82
N GLU A 28 -10.55 -10.78 4.61
CA GLU A 28 -10.78 -12.09 5.22
C GLU A 28 -11.56 -12.96 4.24
N LEU A 29 -10.97 -14.11 3.88
CA LEU A 29 -11.51 -15.05 2.91
C LEU A 29 -12.24 -16.20 3.64
N GLN A 30 -13.09 -16.91 2.91
CA GLN A 30 -13.71 -18.14 3.44
C GLN A 30 -12.62 -19.11 3.94
N GLY A 31 -12.85 -19.74 5.10
CA GLY A 31 -11.87 -20.61 5.76
C GLY A 31 -10.91 -19.89 6.70
N GLY A 32 -11.13 -18.58 6.99
CA GLY A 32 -10.34 -17.81 7.96
C GLY A 32 -8.95 -17.41 7.46
N MET A 33 -8.69 -17.60 6.17
CA MET A 33 -7.47 -17.10 5.55
C MET A 33 -7.58 -15.60 5.28
N VAL A 34 -6.47 -14.91 5.32
CA VAL A 34 -6.38 -13.46 5.12
C VAL A 34 -5.48 -13.16 3.93
N SER A 35 -5.90 -12.20 3.13
CA SER A 35 -5.09 -11.64 2.05
C SER A 35 -5.10 -10.12 2.09
N PHE A 36 -4.25 -9.49 1.28
CA PHE A 36 -4.11 -8.04 1.27
C PHE A 36 -4.13 -7.51 -0.16
N LEU A 37 -4.88 -6.43 -0.35
CA LEU A 37 -4.78 -5.55 -1.50
C LEU A 37 -3.82 -4.42 -1.11
N THR A 38 -2.74 -4.25 -1.85
CA THR A 38 -1.67 -3.29 -1.56
C THR A 38 -1.54 -2.26 -2.68
N GLU A 39 -0.71 -1.26 -2.47
CA GLU A 39 -0.48 -0.17 -3.43
C GLU A 39 -0.19 -0.67 -4.85
N GLY A 40 -0.92 -0.14 -5.82
CA GLY A 40 -0.88 -0.50 -7.23
C GLY A 40 -1.69 -1.76 -7.60
N ASP A 41 -2.20 -2.53 -6.62
CA ASP A 41 -2.98 -3.73 -6.89
C ASP A 41 -4.40 -3.38 -7.37
N VAL A 42 -4.91 -4.21 -8.29
CA VAL A 42 -6.30 -4.15 -8.77
C VAL A 42 -7.02 -5.43 -8.40
N ALA A 43 -8.16 -5.29 -7.72
CA ALA A 43 -9.05 -6.41 -7.41
C ALA A 43 -10.33 -6.31 -8.25
N VAL A 44 -10.72 -7.42 -8.88
CA VAL A 44 -11.98 -7.51 -9.64
C VAL A 44 -12.85 -8.59 -9.00
N ASN A 45 -14.09 -8.26 -8.73
CA ASN A 45 -15.07 -9.19 -8.16
C ASN A 45 -16.47 -8.92 -8.70
N ALA A 46 -17.29 -9.96 -8.74
CA ALA A 46 -18.72 -9.85 -8.98
C ALA A 46 -19.44 -9.75 -7.64
N PRO A 47 -20.13 -8.63 -7.31
CA PRO A 47 -20.92 -8.50 -6.09
C PRO A 47 -21.98 -9.60 -6.01
N GLY A 48 -22.09 -10.24 -4.86
CA GLY A 48 -23.01 -11.36 -4.65
C GLY A 48 -22.34 -12.73 -4.66
N VAL A 49 -21.10 -12.82 -5.11
CA VAL A 49 -20.27 -14.02 -4.98
C VAL A 49 -19.35 -13.81 -3.77
N GLN A 50 -19.87 -14.10 -2.58
CA GLN A 50 -19.16 -13.83 -1.32
C GLN A 50 -18.01 -14.81 -1.09
N GLN A 51 -16.78 -14.31 -1.22
CA GLN A 51 -15.62 -14.95 -0.57
C GLN A 51 -14.99 -14.06 0.50
N ILE A 52 -15.33 -12.77 0.51
CA ILE A 52 -14.85 -11.82 1.52
C ILE A 52 -15.86 -11.83 2.66
N THR A 53 -15.45 -12.33 3.82
CA THR A 53 -16.30 -12.41 5.03
C THR A 53 -16.19 -11.17 5.90
N ASP A 54 -15.00 -10.55 5.92
CA ASP A 54 -14.72 -9.31 6.65
C ASP A 54 -13.61 -8.52 5.95
N SER A 55 -13.49 -7.25 6.29
CA SER A 55 -12.46 -6.38 5.74
C SER A 55 -11.99 -5.35 6.77
N ARG A 56 -10.68 -5.05 6.77
CA ARG A 56 -10.06 -4.15 7.73
C ARG A 56 -9.00 -3.29 7.08
N LEU A 57 -8.64 -2.19 7.74
CA LEU A 57 -7.56 -1.30 7.36
C LEU A 57 -6.37 -1.52 8.31
N PRO A 58 -5.41 -2.38 7.99
CA PRO A 58 -4.35 -2.75 8.92
C PRO A 58 -3.42 -1.58 9.27
N THR A 59 -3.29 -0.60 8.37
CA THR A 59 -2.48 0.62 8.57
C THR A 59 -3.32 1.82 9.00
N GLY A 60 -4.63 1.65 9.16
CA GLY A 60 -5.57 2.72 9.50
C GLY A 60 -5.86 3.70 8.34
N ARG A 61 -5.19 3.55 7.20
CA ARG A 61 -5.36 4.39 6.01
C ARG A 61 -5.46 3.56 4.75
N TYR A 62 -6.41 3.94 3.90
CA TYR A 62 -6.57 3.41 2.56
C TYR A 62 -7.10 4.51 1.64
N VAL A 63 -6.48 4.67 0.50
CA VAL A 63 -6.94 5.54 -0.59
C VAL A 63 -7.00 4.69 -1.85
N GLY A 64 -8.10 4.76 -2.57
CA GLY A 64 -8.28 3.97 -3.77
C GLY A 64 -9.46 4.43 -4.60
N VAL A 65 -9.58 3.87 -5.80
CA VAL A 65 -10.71 4.05 -6.71
C VAL A 65 -11.51 2.75 -6.75
N ALA A 66 -12.83 2.86 -6.60
CA ALA A 66 -13.76 1.76 -6.82
C ALA A 66 -14.64 2.09 -8.03
N ILE A 67 -14.61 1.24 -9.04
CA ILE A 67 -15.45 1.31 -10.24
C ILE A 67 -16.50 0.21 -10.11
N LEU A 68 -17.78 0.60 -10.14
CA LEU A 68 -18.91 -0.33 -10.10
C LEU A 68 -19.64 -0.24 -11.44
N LEU A 69 -19.68 -1.35 -12.18
CA LEU A 69 -20.33 -1.46 -13.47
C LEU A 69 -21.58 -2.34 -13.35
N GLU A 70 -22.74 -1.80 -13.67
CA GLU A 70 -23.93 -2.61 -13.97
C GLU A 70 -23.77 -3.14 -15.40
N LEU A 71 -23.60 -4.47 -15.53
CA LEU A 71 -23.12 -5.10 -16.77
C LEU A 71 -23.97 -4.78 -17.99
N ALA A 72 -25.31 -4.80 -17.86
CA ALA A 72 -26.19 -4.59 -19.00
C ALA A 72 -26.16 -3.14 -19.48
N THR A 73 -26.14 -2.18 -18.58
CA THR A 73 -26.08 -0.74 -18.91
C THR A 73 -24.69 -0.36 -19.43
N ALA A 74 -23.63 -0.83 -18.77
CA ALA A 74 -22.26 -0.57 -19.20
C ALA A 74 -21.98 -1.18 -20.58
N GLN A 75 -22.47 -2.39 -20.86
CA GLN A 75 -22.33 -3.01 -22.20
C GLN A 75 -22.99 -2.18 -23.29
N ARG A 76 -24.23 -1.73 -23.07
CA ARG A 76 -24.94 -0.88 -24.04
C ARG A 76 -24.19 0.44 -24.32
N SER A 77 -23.62 1.03 -23.28
CA SER A 77 -22.81 2.25 -23.43
C SER A 77 -21.54 1.98 -24.25
N LEU A 78 -20.84 0.88 -23.98
CA LEU A 78 -19.66 0.47 -24.74
C LEU A 78 -20.00 0.16 -26.19
N ASP A 79 -21.06 -0.58 -26.46
CA ASP A 79 -21.50 -0.91 -27.83
C ASP A 79 -21.87 0.35 -28.65
N THR A 80 -22.40 1.38 -27.98
CA THR A 80 -22.79 2.64 -28.62
C THR A 80 -21.56 3.54 -28.85
N LEU A 81 -20.68 3.68 -27.88
CA LEU A 81 -19.57 4.64 -27.93
C LEU A 81 -18.29 4.05 -28.51
N LEU A 82 -18.09 2.74 -28.37
CA LEU A 82 -16.91 2.00 -28.80
C LEU A 82 -17.29 0.69 -29.53
N PRO A 83 -18.05 0.75 -30.64
CA PRO A 83 -18.64 -0.43 -31.29
C PRO A 83 -17.61 -1.47 -31.78
N TYR A 84 -16.37 -1.04 -31.98
CA TYR A 84 -15.30 -1.91 -32.49
C TYR A 84 -14.31 -2.33 -31.38
N SER A 85 -14.60 -2.07 -30.12
CA SER A 85 -13.69 -2.40 -29.00
C SER A 85 -13.54 -3.91 -28.78
N GLY A 86 -14.56 -4.70 -29.17
CA GLY A 86 -14.59 -6.15 -28.89
C GLY A 86 -14.80 -6.48 -27.41
N ILE A 87 -15.03 -5.50 -26.52
CA ILE A 87 -15.23 -5.73 -25.10
C ILE A 87 -16.60 -6.36 -24.87
N ASN A 88 -16.60 -7.53 -24.22
CA ASN A 88 -17.82 -8.20 -23.77
C ASN A 88 -17.75 -8.35 -22.23
N LEU A 89 -18.47 -7.49 -21.51
CA LEU A 89 -18.43 -7.42 -20.05
C LEU A 89 -18.96 -8.69 -19.39
N PHE A 90 -19.91 -9.39 -19.99
CA PHE A 90 -20.43 -10.64 -19.44
C PHE A 90 -19.38 -11.74 -19.49
N ARG A 91 -18.71 -11.89 -20.66
CA ARG A 91 -17.58 -12.82 -20.80
C ARG A 91 -16.41 -12.44 -19.91
N LEU A 92 -16.12 -11.16 -19.79
CA LEU A 92 -15.06 -10.66 -18.92
C LEU A 92 -15.36 -10.98 -17.44
N SER A 93 -16.58 -10.71 -17.00
CA SER A 93 -17.03 -11.04 -15.63
C SER A 93 -16.96 -12.54 -15.38
N GLU A 94 -17.45 -13.37 -16.31
CA GLU A 94 -17.35 -14.82 -16.20
C GLU A 94 -15.89 -15.27 -16.13
N LYS A 95 -15.03 -14.78 -17.02
CA LYS A 95 -13.61 -15.13 -17.08
C LYS A 95 -12.85 -14.76 -15.79
N LEU A 96 -13.07 -13.55 -15.27
CA LEU A 96 -12.32 -13.05 -14.11
C LEU A 96 -12.90 -13.54 -12.78
N CYS A 97 -14.23 -13.72 -12.70
CA CYS A 97 -14.94 -14.05 -11.46
C CYS A 97 -15.47 -15.50 -11.44
N SER A 98 -15.11 -16.37 -12.44
CA SER A 98 -15.51 -17.77 -12.44
C SER A 98 -14.92 -18.49 -11.23
N GLY A 99 -15.73 -19.35 -10.62
CA GLY A 99 -15.30 -20.15 -9.47
C GLY A 99 -15.40 -19.44 -8.13
N ARG A 100 -16.11 -18.31 -8.04
CA ARG A 100 -16.28 -17.50 -6.81
C ARG A 100 -14.98 -16.90 -6.27
N GLU A 101 -13.95 -16.75 -7.08
CA GLU A 101 -12.67 -16.20 -6.65
C GLU A 101 -12.56 -14.70 -6.96
N LEU A 102 -11.97 -13.96 -6.03
CA LEU A 102 -11.48 -12.62 -6.26
C LEU A 102 -10.34 -12.70 -7.28
N PHE A 103 -10.49 -12.01 -8.42
CA PHE A 103 -9.38 -11.83 -9.34
C PHE A 103 -8.49 -10.71 -8.83
N LEU A 104 -7.20 -10.99 -8.66
CA LEU A 104 -6.22 -9.97 -8.30
C LEU A 104 -5.19 -9.84 -9.41
N LEU A 105 -4.90 -8.60 -9.73
CA LEU A 105 -3.80 -8.19 -10.57
C LEU A 105 -2.85 -7.34 -9.72
N ARG A 106 -1.59 -7.79 -9.63
CA ARG A 106 -0.54 -7.04 -8.94
C ARG A 106 -0.16 -5.78 -9.71
N ALA A 107 0.37 -4.81 -8.98
CA ALA A 107 0.86 -3.56 -9.54
C ALA A 107 1.66 -3.76 -10.83
N ARG A 108 1.23 -3.12 -11.92
CA ARG A 108 1.87 -3.16 -13.24
C ARG A 108 1.91 -1.76 -13.84
N PRO A 109 3.03 -1.34 -14.43
CA PRO A 109 3.15 -0.01 -15.01
C PRO A 109 2.07 0.31 -16.05
N GLU A 110 1.63 -0.71 -16.81
CA GLU A 110 0.61 -0.59 -17.86
C GLU A 110 -0.78 -0.24 -17.32
N ILE A 111 -1.04 -0.54 -16.04
CA ILE A 111 -2.31 -0.26 -15.38
C ILE A 111 -2.17 0.92 -14.42
N GLU A 112 -1.02 1.05 -13.78
CA GLU A 112 -0.75 2.12 -12.82
C GLU A 112 -0.98 3.52 -13.43
N HIS A 113 -0.58 3.76 -14.69
CA HIS A 113 -0.79 5.05 -15.34
C HIS A 113 -2.28 5.39 -15.51
N ILE A 114 -3.17 4.38 -15.73
CA ILE A 114 -4.61 4.61 -15.88
C ILE A 114 -5.18 5.21 -14.60
N PHE A 115 -4.81 4.63 -13.46
CA PHE A 115 -5.31 5.08 -12.16
C PHE A 115 -4.65 6.36 -11.68
N SER A 116 -3.34 6.53 -11.88
CA SER A 116 -2.62 7.74 -11.47
C SER A 116 -3.21 9.00 -12.08
N GLU A 117 -3.65 8.94 -13.33
CA GLU A 117 -4.31 10.05 -14.00
C GLU A 117 -5.71 10.36 -13.45
N LEU A 118 -6.45 9.34 -12.97
CA LEU A 118 -7.79 9.55 -12.40
C LEU A 118 -7.78 10.38 -11.11
N TYR A 119 -6.68 10.40 -10.39
CA TYR A 119 -6.56 11.18 -9.14
C TYR A 119 -6.34 12.68 -9.39
N HIS A 120 -5.93 13.08 -10.61
CA HIS A 120 -5.52 14.45 -10.92
C HIS A 120 -6.38 15.11 -12.01
N VAL A 121 -7.47 14.45 -12.45
CA VAL A 121 -8.32 14.96 -13.54
C VAL A 121 -9.12 16.21 -13.11
N ASP A 122 -9.19 17.20 -14.02
CA ASP A 122 -10.01 18.40 -13.85
C ASP A 122 -11.50 18.04 -13.76
N ASP A 123 -12.23 18.66 -12.84
CA ASP A 123 -13.65 18.38 -12.60
C ASP A 123 -14.52 18.58 -13.86
N ARG A 124 -14.16 19.52 -14.74
CA ARG A 124 -14.91 19.85 -15.95
C ARG A 124 -14.97 18.71 -16.98
N ILE A 125 -13.98 17.81 -16.96
CA ILE A 125 -13.90 16.69 -17.90
C ILE A 125 -13.99 15.34 -17.19
N ARG A 126 -14.12 15.33 -15.87
CA ARG A 126 -13.99 14.14 -15.01
C ARG A 126 -14.86 12.97 -15.46
N GLU A 127 -16.15 13.19 -15.71
CA GLU A 127 -17.08 12.12 -16.09
C GLU A 127 -16.66 11.42 -17.38
N THR A 128 -16.37 12.20 -18.43
CA THR A 128 -15.93 11.66 -19.71
C THR A 128 -14.56 10.99 -19.58
N TYR A 129 -13.68 11.58 -18.79
CA TYR A 129 -12.35 11.03 -18.58
C TYR A 129 -12.38 9.70 -17.81
N ILE A 130 -13.20 9.60 -16.77
CA ILE A 130 -13.42 8.33 -16.03
C ILE A 130 -13.97 7.25 -16.97
N PHE A 131 -14.91 7.61 -17.86
CA PHE A 131 -15.43 6.66 -18.85
C PHE A 131 -14.31 6.16 -19.77
N LEU A 132 -13.50 7.04 -20.36
CA LEU A 132 -12.39 6.67 -21.24
C LEU A 132 -11.36 5.79 -20.54
N LYS A 133 -10.97 6.14 -19.31
CA LYS A 133 -10.01 5.37 -18.54
C LYS A 133 -10.58 4.02 -18.07
N THR A 134 -11.87 3.97 -17.81
CA THR A 134 -12.56 2.69 -17.51
C THR A 134 -12.57 1.79 -18.75
N ALA A 135 -12.85 2.33 -19.93
CA ALA A 135 -12.82 1.56 -21.17
C ALA A 135 -11.40 1.06 -21.49
N GLU A 136 -10.37 1.88 -21.30
CA GLU A 136 -8.96 1.51 -21.41
C GLU A 136 -8.62 0.36 -20.46
N LEU A 137 -8.99 0.47 -19.19
CA LEU A 137 -8.79 -0.59 -18.19
C LEU A 137 -9.48 -1.90 -18.61
N LEU A 138 -10.72 -1.83 -19.10
CA LEU A 138 -11.46 -3.00 -19.56
C LEU A 138 -10.76 -3.69 -20.74
N LEU A 139 -10.17 -2.93 -21.68
CA LEU A 139 -9.34 -3.51 -22.74
C LEU A 139 -8.15 -4.29 -22.19
N PHE A 140 -7.40 -3.74 -21.24
CA PHE A 140 -6.32 -4.47 -20.60
C PHE A 140 -6.80 -5.72 -19.86
N LEU A 141 -7.93 -5.65 -19.19
CA LEU A 141 -8.51 -6.80 -18.49
C LEU A 141 -9.00 -7.90 -19.48
N THR A 142 -9.39 -7.56 -20.71
CA THR A 142 -9.71 -8.58 -21.73
C THR A 142 -8.49 -9.41 -22.13
N LEU A 143 -7.29 -8.79 -22.10
CA LEU A 143 -6.02 -9.46 -22.36
C LEU A 143 -5.52 -10.26 -21.15
N ALA A 144 -6.14 -10.06 -19.98
CA ALA A 144 -5.77 -10.78 -18.77
C ALA A 144 -6.08 -12.28 -18.94
N GLU A 145 -5.09 -13.03 -19.44
CA GLU A 145 -5.12 -14.47 -19.50
C GLU A 145 -4.90 -15.10 -18.12
N ASN A 146 -5.07 -16.41 -17.99
CA ASN A 146 -4.83 -17.12 -16.71
C ASN A 146 -3.41 -16.91 -16.17
N GLU A 147 -2.46 -16.55 -17.03
CA GLU A 147 -1.08 -16.20 -16.66
C GLU A 147 -0.95 -14.91 -15.85
N LEU A 148 -1.97 -14.04 -15.88
CA LEU A 148 -2.03 -12.81 -15.07
C LEU A 148 -2.68 -13.01 -13.69
N ARG A 149 -3.19 -14.20 -13.40
CA ARG A 149 -3.67 -14.56 -12.05
C ARG A 149 -2.47 -14.72 -11.12
N ASP A 150 -2.08 -13.65 -10.51
CA ASP A 150 -1.18 -13.74 -9.38
C ASP A 150 -1.93 -14.41 -8.23
N ALA A 151 -1.40 -15.54 -7.76
CA ALA A 151 -1.94 -16.20 -6.58
C ALA A 151 -1.88 -15.20 -5.42
N LEU A 152 -3.04 -14.88 -4.84
CA LEU A 152 -3.10 -14.10 -3.61
C LEU A 152 -2.29 -14.80 -2.53
N PRO A 153 -1.25 -14.18 -1.96
CA PRO A 153 -0.64 -14.70 -0.75
C PRO A 153 -1.74 -14.83 0.30
N ARG A 154 -1.93 -16.04 0.81
CA ARG A 154 -2.93 -16.33 1.85
C ARG A 154 -2.21 -16.62 3.14
N PHE A 155 -2.57 -15.91 4.19
CA PHE A 155 -1.97 -16.05 5.51
C PHE A 155 -3.02 -16.55 6.51
N SER A 156 -2.61 -17.38 7.45
CA SER A 156 -3.48 -17.67 8.58
C SER A 156 -3.64 -16.42 9.46
N ARG A 157 -4.75 -16.30 10.17
CA ARG A 157 -4.97 -15.21 11.13
C ARG A 157 -3.83 -15.11 12.14
N GLN A 158 -3.28 -16.25 12.59
CA GLN A 158 -2.14 -16.30 13.49
C GLN A 158 -0.91 -15.57 12.92
N VAL A 159 -0.56 -15.82 11.65
CA VAL A 159 0.59 -15.16 10.99
C VAL A 159 0.34 -13.65 10.87
N VAL A 160 -0.88 -13.23 10.55
CA VAL A 160 -1.24 -11.82 10.45
C VAL A 160 -1.09 -11.11 11.80
N GLU A 161 -1.66 -11.67 12.86
CA GLU A 161 -1.58 -11.07 14.20
C GLU A 161 -0.15 -11.04 14.73
N ALA A 162 0.62 -12.12 14.52
CA ALA A 162 2.05 -12.14 14.87
C ALA A 162 2.84 -11.08 14.08
N THR A 163 2.55 -10.89 12.79
CA THR A 163 3.19 -9.86 11.96
C THR A 163 2.87 -8.44 12.46
N LYS A 164 1.62 -8.18 12.85
CA LYS A 164 1.22 -6.91 13.46
C LYS A 164 1.93 -6.67 14.80
N ALA A 165 2.04 -7.71 15.62
CA ALA A 165 2.78 -7.66 16.89
C ALA A 165 4.29 -7.39 16.67
N VAL A 166 4.90 -8.00 15.67
CA VAL A 166 6.29 -7.68 15.26
C VAL A 166 6.42 -6.22 14.84
N CYS A 167 5.49 -5.68 14.05
CA CYS A 167 5.52 -4.26 13.68
C CYS A 167 5.41 -3.35 14.91
N ALA A 168 4.49 -3.63 15.83
CA ALA A 168 4.36 -2.89 17.09
C ALA A 168 5.66 -2.93 17.92
N TYR A 169 6.29 -4.11 18.02
CA TYR A 169 7.58 -4.26 18.68
C TYR A 169 8.69 -3.42 18.01
N LEU A 170 8.75 -3.40 16.67
CA LEU A 170 9.72 -2.59 15.93
C LEU A 170 9.50 -1.09 16.07
N MET A 171 8.31 -0.66 16.45
CA MET A 171 7.99 0.75 16.72
C MET A 171 8.41 1.18 18.13
N THR A 172 8.81 0.27 19.02
CA THR A 172 9.35 0.60 20.35
C THR A 172 10.70 1.31 20.25
N LYS A 173 11.04 2.13 21.21
CA LYS A 173 12.32 2.84 21.28
C LYS A 173 13.23 2.22 22.33
N PRO A 174 14.52 2.01 22.01
CA PRO A 174 15.21 2.12 20.71
C PRO A 174 14.80 0.98 19.76
N VAL A 175 14.93 1.21 18.45
CA VAL A 175 14.62 0.15 17.47
C VAL A 175 15.56 -1.03 17.68
N PRO A 176 15.04 -2.22 17.98
CA PRO A 176 15.86 -3.37 18.37
C PRO A 176 16.88 -3.78 17.32
N LYS A 177 18.07 -4.18 17.76
CA LYS A 177 19.10 -4.83 16.91
C LYS A 177 18.86 -6.34 16.89
N VAL A 178 17.68 -6.77 16.47
CA VAL A 178 17.32 -8.20 16.45
C VAL A 178 17.29 -8.69 15.01
N PRO A 179 17.93 -9.81 14.68
CA PRO A 179 17.78 -10.47 13.38
C PRO A 179 16.33 -10.86 13.12
N ILE A 180 15.90 -10.82 11.86
CA ILE A 180 14.51 -11.12 11.49
C ILE A 180 14.14 -12.56 11.87
N CYS A 181 15.07 -13.51 11.73
CA CYS A 181 14.85 -14.90 12.15
C CYS A 181 14.58 -15.04 13.65
N GLU A 182 15.24 -14.23 14.48
CA GLU A 182 14.99 -14.20 15.93
C GLU A 182 13.61 -13.56 16.23
N LEU A 183 13.23 -12.52 15.50
CA LEU A 183 11.88 -11.96 15.60
C LEU A 183 10.82 -13.01 15.24
N ALA A 184 11.02 -13.72 14.15
CA ALA A 184 10.14 -14.81 13.73
C ALA A 184 9.98 -15.87 14.82
N GLY A 185 11.09 -16.29 15.42
CA GLY A 185 11.09 -17.23 16.56
C GLY A 185 10.35 -16.70 17.80
N ARG A 186 10.57 -15.43 18.17
CA ARG A 186 9.90 -14.80 19.33
C ARG A 186 8.38 -14.75 19.18
N PHE A 187 7.89 -14.57 17.96
CA PHE A 187 6.46 -14.47 17.66
C PHE A 187 5.87 -15.76 17.09
N ASN A 188 6.65 -16.85 17.14
CA ASN A 188 6.23 -18.20 16.74
C ASN A 188 5.65 -18.26 15.31
N VAL A 189 6.38 -17.67 14.35
CA VAL A 189 6.06 -17.71 12.92
C VAL A 189 7.28 -18.09 12.10
N ALA A 190 7.09 -18.69 10.93
CA ALA A 190 8.18 -18.96 10.00
C ALA A 190 8.74 -17.64 9.44
N ASP A 191 10.07 -17.54 9.28
CA ASP A 191 10.75 -16.34 8.76
C ASP A 191 10.23 -15.93 7.37
N THR A 192 10.00 -16.90 6.49
CA THR A 192 9.44 -16.66 5.16
C THR A 192 8.04 -16.08 5.22
N SER A 193 7.15 -16.71 6.03
CA SER A 193 5.77 -16.23 6.20
C SER A 193 5.73 -14.84 6.83
N LEU A 194 6.61 -14.56 7.81
CA LEU A 194 6.72 -13.22 8.40
C LEU A 194 7.10 -12.16 7.35
N ARG A 195 8.11 -12.44 6.52
CA ARG A 195 8.59 -11.50 5.50
C ARG A 195 7.53 -11.21 4.45
N GLU A 196 6.86 -12.26 3.95
CA GLU A 196 5.80 -12.14 2.95
C GLU A 196 4.58 -11.40 3.52
N CYS A 197 4.12 -11.80 4.69
CA CYS A 197 2.99 -11.15 5.34
C CYS A 197 3.29 -9.69 5.69
N PHE A 198 4.50 -9.40 6.19
CA PHE A 198 4.92 -8.03 6.51
C PHE A 198 4.90 -7.15 5.25
N LYS A 199 5.47 -7.64 4.14
CA LYS A 199 5.44 -6.93 2.87
C LYS A 199 4.00 -6.72 2.37
N SER A 200 3.13 -7.72 2.54
CA SER A 200 1.72 -7.64 2.14
C SER A 200 0.91 -6.65 3.00
N ILE A 201 1.24 -6.47 4.28
CA ILE A 201 0.54 -5.52 5.15
C ILE A 201 1.06 -4.09 4.97
N TYR A 202 2.39 -3.92 4.94
CA TYR A 202 3.05 -2.61 5.05
C TYR A 202 3.66 -2.10 3.74
N GLY A 203 3.49 -2.83 2.63
CA GLY A 203 3.97 -2.46 1.29
C GLY A 203 5.47 -2.54 1.08
N CYS A 204 6.28 -2.80 2.11
CA CYS A 204 7.73 -2.85 2.03
C CYS A 204 8.35 -4.01 2.81
N PRO A 205 9.54 -4.49 2.42
CA PRO A 205 10.26 -5.51 3.18
C PRO A 205 10.55 -5.05 4.60
N ILE A 206 10.44 -5.97 5.58
CA ILE A 206 10.69 -5.69 7.01
C ILE A 206 12.06 -5.04 7.27
N GLY A 207 13.10 -5.42 6.51
CA GLY A 207 14.44 -4.80 6.63
C GLY A 207 14.46 -3.33 6.18
N ALA A 208 13.69 -2.99 5.14
CA ALA A 208 13.53 -1.60 4.67
C ALA A 208 12.75 -0.78 5.71
N PHE A 209 11.70 -1.35 6.29
CA PHE A 209 10.93 -0.74 7.36
C PHE A 209 11.81 -0.42 8.58
N ILE A 210 12.60 -1.39 9.07
CA ILE A 210 13.55 -1.20 10.17
C ILE A 210 14.53 -0.07 9.86
N ARG A 211 15.08 -0.04 8.64
CA ARG A 211 15.99 1.03 8.19
C ARG A 211 15.32 2.39 8.25
N LEU A 212 14.12 2.50 7.74
CA LEU A 212 13.34 3.75 7.77
C LEU A 212 13.10 4.23 9.21
N GLN A 213 12.68 3.34 10.11
CA GLN A 213 12.46 3.71 11.51
C GLN A 213 13.75 4.18 12.20
N ARG A 214 14.89 3.51 11.95
CA ARG A 214 16.20 3.95 12.43
C ARG A 214 16.57 5.34 11.92
N MET A 215 16.33 5.64 10.64
CA MET A 215 16.64 6.96 10.06
C MET A 215 15.70 8.05 10.60
N LYS A 216 14.42 7.75 10.79
CA LYS A 216 13.47 8.67 11.46
C LYS A 216 13.92 8.96 12.91
N ARG A 217 14.37 7.96 13.64
CA ARG A 217 14.92 8.17 14.99
C ARG A 217 16.21 9.00 14.95
N ALA A 218 17.10 8.72 14.00
CA ALA A 218 18.32 9.49 13.82
C ALA A 218 18.03 10.96 13.48
N SER A 219 17.06 11.25 12.63
CA SER A 219 16.68 12.64 12.28
C SER A 219 16.16 13.41 13.50
N THR A 220 15.39 12.75 14.37
CA THR A 220 14.97 13.34 15.65
C THR A 220 16.16 13.64 16.55
N LEU A 221 17.08 12.69 16.74
CA LEU A 221 18.28 12.89 17.57
C LEU A 221 19.22 13.97 17.00
N LEU A 222 19.36 14.04 15.68
CA LEU A 222 20.18 15.07 15.02
C LEU A 222 19.64 16.49 15.25
N ARG A 223 18.33 16.64 15.37
CA ARG A 223 17.67 17.92 15.60
C ARG A 223 17.65 18.30 17.09
N ASP A 224 17.29 17.33 17.95
CA ASP A 224 16.93 17.61 19.33
C ASP A 224 18.15 17.46 20.29
N GLU A 225 19.23 16.80 19.87
CA GLU A 225 20.39 16.45 20.71
C GLU A 225 21.69 17.00 20.10
N GLU A 226 21.96 18.28 20.29
CA GLU A 226 23.10 18.97 19.67
C GLU A 226 24.45 18.48 20.15
N GLU A 227 24.57 18.07 21.43
CA GLU A 227 25.80 17.61 22.04
C GLU A 227 26.25 16.22 21.58
N LEU A 228 25.31 15.43 21.03
CA LEU A 228 25.66 14.10 20.54
C LEU A 228 26.42 14.17 19.22
N SER A 229 27.59 13.52 19.16
CA SER A 229 28.33 13.38 17.90
C SER A 229 27.55 12.52 16.89
N ILE A 230 27.81 12.69 15.60
CA ILE A 230 27.23 11.87 14.53
C ILE A 230 27.51 10.37 14.74
N GLY A 231 28.72 10.06 15.28
CA GLY A 231 29.11 8.69 15.63
C GLY A 231 28.28 8.08 16.77
N GLN A 232 28.00 8.86 17.82
CA GLN A 232 27.15 8.42 18.92
C GLN A 232 25.71 8.19 18.46
N ILE A 233 25.15 9.10 17.65
CA ILE A 233 23.83 8.91 17.06
C ILE A 233 23.78 7.65 16.18
N ALA A 234 24.80 7.41 15.35
CA ALA A 234 24.91 6.19 14.56
C ALA A 234 24.80 4.93 15.43
N GLN A 235 25.56 4.88 16.54
CA GLN A 235 25.52 3.76 17.49
C GLN A 235 24.14 3.60 18.15
N MET A 236 23.52 4.70 18.57
CA MET A 236 22.18 4.69 19.19
C MET A 236 21.10 4.14 18.28
N VAL A 237 21.22 4.37 16.96
CA VAL A 237 20.25 3.85 15.97
C VAL A 237 20.69 2.53 15.34
N GLY A 238 21.75 1.92 15.88
CA GLY A 238 22.12 0.54 15.54
C GLY A 238 23.13 0.38 14.42
N TYR A 239 23.92 1.41 14.13
CA TYR A 239 25.04 1.33 13.20
C TYR A 239 26.37 1.36 13.93
N GLU A 240 27.21 0.37 13.65
CA GLU A 240 28.58 0.29 14.21
C GLU A 240 29.56 1.15 13.41
N ASN A 241 29.24 1.43 12.15
CA ASN A 241 30.09 2.19 11.23
C ASN A 241 29.38 3.48 10.82
N GLN A 242 30.02 4.62 11.14
CA GLN A 242 29.50 5.95 10.85
C GLN A 242 29.35 6.21 9.33
N SER A 243 30.25 5.68 8.49
CA SER A 243 30.14 5.85 7.03
C SER A 243 28.94 5.09 6.46
N LYS A 244 28.68 3.85 6.96
CA LYS A 244 27.46 3.09 6.60
C LYS A 244 26.20 3.78 7.07
N PHE A 245 26.22 4.39 8.26
CA PHE A 245 25.12 5.22 8.75
C PHE A 245 24.88 6.42 7.84
N ALA A 246 25.94 7.20 7.54
CA ALA A 246 25.82 8.41 6.70
C ALA A 246 25.26 8.08 5.31
N ALA A 247 25.71 6.98 4.69
CA ALA A 247 25.17 6.52 3.41
C ALA A 247 23.68 6.12 3.51
N ALA A 248 23.30 5.36 4.55
CA ALA A 248 21.92 4.97 4.77
C ALA A 248 21.01 6.18 5.07
N PHE A 249 21.49 7.14 5.87
CA PHE A 249 20.77 8.36 6.19
C PHE A 249 20.52 9.20 4.94
N LYS A 250 21.58 9.41 4.13
CA LYS A 250 21.46 10.16 2.87
C LYS A 250 20.49 9.49 1.89
N ALA A 251 20.48 8.17 1.81
CA ALA A 251 19.56 7.42 0.93
C ALA A 251 18.09 7.57 1.35
N VAL A 252 17.79 7.77 2.64
CA VAL A 252 16.42 7.87 3.16
C VAL A 252 15.97 9.32 3.30
N MET A 253 16.85 10.20 3.82
CA MET A 253 16.51 11.58 4.15
C MET A 253 16.93 12.57 3.06
N LEU A 254 17.57 12.08 1.98
CA LEU A 254 18.07 12.86 0.84
C LEU A 254 19.12 13.93 1.22
N ASP A 255 19.68 13.83 2.42
CA ASP A 255 20.66 14.76 2.97
C ASP A 255 21.70 14.03 3.83
N SER A 256 22.90 14.61 4.00
CA SER A 256 23.88 14.05 4.92
C SER A 256 23.48 14.33 6.38
N PRO A 257 23.88 13.47 7.36
CA PRO A 257 23.58 13.72 8.77
C PRO A 257 24.06 15.09 9.26
N LEU A 258 25.25 15.51 8.83
CA LEU A 258 25.83 16.80 9.22
C LEU A 258 25.05 17.97 8.62
N SER A 259 24.76 17.94 7.31
CA SER A 259 23.97 18.97 6.64
C SER A 259 22.56 19.05 7.20
N TYR A 260 21.95 17.91 7.51
CA TYR A 260 20.63 17.82 8.13
C TYR A 260 20.61 18.52 9.48
N ARG A 261 21.59 18.26 10.35
CA ARG A 261 21.76 18.94 11.65
C ARG A 261 21.85 20.44 11.45
N HIS A 262 22.83 20.95 10.69
CA HIS A 262 23.06 22.38 10.49
C HIS A 262 21.84 23.13 9.93
N ARG A 263 21.02 22.47 9.12
CA ARG A 263 19.82 23.08 8.55
C ARG A 263 18.73 23.28 9.63
N HIS A 264 18.60 22.35 10.53
CA HIS A 264 17.56 22.38 11.56
C HIS A 264 17.96 23.25 12.76
N THR A 265 19.22 23.23 13.20
CA THR A 265 19.72 24.13 14.24
C THR A 265 19.60 25.62 13.83
N ARG A 266 19.86 25.95 12.55
CA ARG A 266 19.73 27.35 12.06
C ARG A 266 18.30 27.83 11.90
N GLN A 267 17.30 26.96 11.89
CA GLN A 267 15.90 27.35 11.82
C GLN A 267 15.35 27.75 13.19
N ASP A 268 15.82 27.11 14.25
CA ASP A 268 15.42 27.42 15.62
C ASP A 268 15.99 28.79 16.06
N ASP A 269 17.27 29.09 15.72
CA ASP A 269 17.91 30.39 15.96
C ASP A 269 17.16 31.59 15.28
N LYS A 270 16.57 31.35 14.10
CA LYS A 270 15.81 32.41 13.40
C LYS A 270 14.42 32.64 13.98
N THR A 271 13.91 31.68 14.72
CA THR A 271 12.57 31.80 15.37
C THR A 271 12.69 32.51 16.72
N GLU A 272 13.76 32.27 17.47
CA GLU A 272 14.03 32.99 18.72
C GLU A 272 14.37 34.48 18.50
N HIS A 273 15.18 34.80 17.47
CA HIS A 273 15.51 36.20 17.16
C HIS A 273 14.35 37.03 16.60
N LYS A 274 13.19 36.43 16.31
CA LYS A 274 12.00 37.17 15.87
C LYS A 274 11.08 37.60 17.00
N PHE A 275 11.28 37.07 18.19
CA PHE A 275 10.53 37.46 19.39
C PHE A 275 11.25 38.51 20.27
N ASP A 276 12.59 38.67 20.12
CA ASP A 276 13.35 39.66 20.92
C ASP A 276 13.38 41.07 20.33
N VAL A 277 12.68 41.35 19.25
CA VAL A 277 12.65 42.69 18.59
C VAL A 277 11.27 43.37 18.77
N MET A 278 10.40 42.85 19.62
CA MET A 278 9.10 43.51 19.95
C MET A 278 8.92 43.68 21.46
N GLU A 279 9.91 44.25 22.18
CA GLU A 279 9.73 44.94 23.42
C GLU A 279 10.17 46.42 23.33
#